data_fb35708a9dd8fb769a2095397ef11069
#
_entry.id   fb35708a9dd8fb769a2095397ef11069
#
_cell.length_a   1.000
_cell.length_b   1.000
_cell.length_c   1.000
_cell.angle_alpha   90.00
_cell.angle_beta   90.00
_cell.angle_gamma   90.00
#
_symmetry.space_group_name_H-M   'P 1'
#
loop_
_entity.id
_entity.type
_entity.pdbx_description
1 polymer ?
#
loop_
_entity_poly.entity_id
_entity_poly.type
_entity_poly.pdbx_seq_one_letter_code
_entity_poly.pdbx_strand_id
1 'polypeptide(L)'
;MIVLEELTRVYGKFTALDKLSMTIAEGELHGFVGPNGAGKTTTMRILATLLPASGGRATIDGVDVAKNPRRVRALVGYMPDFFGVYDSLKAWEYLDFYGRLYGLSAARRRERVDQLLELVRLTDKRDSYVDSLSRGMKQRLCLAH
;
A
#
# COMPACT_ATOMS: atom_id res chain seq x y z
N MET A 1 -5.08 8.47 -12.72
CA MET A 1 -4.46 7.82 -13.92
C MET A 1 -3.04 7.37 -13.59
N ILE A 2 -2.63 6.14 -14.04
CA ILE A 2 -1.26 5.61 -13.86
C ILE A 2 -0.66 5.39 -15.25
N VAL A 3 0.59 5.84 -15.46
CA VAL A 3 1.30 5.66 -16.72
C VAL A 3 2.69 5.09 -16.44
N LEU A 4 3.04 4.01 -17.14
CA LEU A 4 4.35 3.38 -17.13
C LEU A 4 4.94 3.49 -18.54
N GLU A 5 6.18 3.94 -18.65
CA GLU A 5 6.92 4.13 -19.90
C GLU A 5 8.25 3.39 -19.80
N GLU A 6 8.37 2.26 -20.50
CA GLU A 6 9.54 1.39 -20.52
C GLU A 6 10.11 1.07 -19.12
N LEU A 7 9.22 0.91 -18.13
CA LEU A 7 9.62 0.69 -16.74
C LEU A 7 10.44 -0.57 -16.60
N THR A 8 11.66 -0.42 -16.08
CA THR A 8 12.64 -1.49 -16.01
C THR A 8 13.19 -1.64 -14.59
N ARG A 9 13.35 -2.88 -14.12
CA ARG A 9 14.05 -3.16 -12.86
C ARG A 9 14.99 -4.33 -13.00
N VAL A 10 16.27 -4.09 -12.69
CA VAL A 10 17.36 -5.08 -12.75
C VAL A 10 17.94 -5.30 -11.36
N TYR A 11 18.20 -6.54 -11.00
CA TYR A 11 18.89 -6.98 -9.79
C TYR A 11 20.16 -7.74 -10.18
N GLY A 12 21.31 -7.07 -10.13
CA GLY A 12 22.55 -7.64 -10.63
C GLY A 12 22.43 -8.04 -12.11
N LYS A 13 22.43 -9.34 -12.40
CA LYS A 13 22.25 -9.89 -13.76
C LYS A 13 20.80 -10.28 -14.10
N PHE A 14 19.88 -10.21 -13.12
CA PHE A 14 18.49 -10.62 -13.29
C PHE A 14 17.59 -9.43 -13.60
N THR A 15 16.91 -9.46 -14.74
CA THR A 15 15.92 -8.46 -15.12
C THR A 15 14.55 -8.91 -14.63
N ALA A 16 14.07 -8.27 -13.56
CA ALA A 16 12.78 -8.57 -12.95
C ALA A 16 11.60 -7.85 -13.62
N LEU A 17 11.89 -6.76 -14.31
CA LEU A 17 10.91 -5.98 -15.09
C LEU A 17 11.64 -5.43 -16.32
N ASP A 18 11.17 -5.78 -17.51
CA ASP A 18 11.78 -5.39 -18.78
C ASP A 18 10.84 -4.52 -19.58
N LYS A 19 11.14 -3.21 -19.61
CA LYS A 19 10.47 -2.18 -20.43
C LYS A 19 8.94 -2.23 -20.42
N LEU A 20 8.35 -2.44 -19.25
CA LEU A 20 6.89 -2.47 -19.12
C LEU A 20 6.32 -1.09 -19.43
N SER A 21 5.44 -1.05 -20.44
CA SER A 21 4.67 0.16 -20.77
C SER A 21 3.18 -0.15 -20.71
N MET A 22 2.44 0.66 -19.96
CA MET A 22 0.99 0.54 -19.81
C MET A 22 0.38 1.83 -19.28
N THR A 23 -0.90 2.02 -19.55
CA THR A 23 -1.69 3.11 -18.98
C THR A 23 -2.95 2.55 -18.33
N ILE A 24 -3.26 3.00 -17.11
CA ILE A 24 -4.49 2.71 -16.40
C ILE A 24 -5.23 4.02 -16.24
N ALA A 25 -6.44 4.09 -16.80
CA ALA A 25 -7.26 5.29 -16.73
C ALA A 25 -7.81 5.56 -15.32
N GLU A 26 -8.28 6.77 -15.09
CA GLU A 26 -8.96 7.12 -13.85
C GLU A 26 -10.27 6.34 -13.71
N GLY A 27 -10.55 5.85 -12.51
CA GLY A 27 -11.75 5.05 -12.22
C GLY A 27 -11.70 3.61 -12.73
N GLU A 28 -10.62 3.19 -13.40
CA GLU A 28 -10.47 1.84 -13.92
C GLU A 28 -10.05 0.85 -12.84
N LEU A 29 -10.69 -0.33 -12.82
CA LEU A 29 -10.24 -1.48 -12.06
C LEU A 29 -9.37 -2.38 -12.94
N HIS A 30 -8.08 -2.41 -12.69
CA HIS A 30 -7.11 -3.14 -13.50
C HIS A 30 -6.56 -4.38 -12.78
N GLY A 31 -6.71 -5.57 -13.39
CA GLY A 31 -6.16 -6.82 -12.90
C GLY A 31 -4.78 -7.08 -13.47
N PHE A 32 -3.76 -7.16 -12.60
CA PHE A 32 -2.38 -7.45 -13.01
C PHE A 32 -2.08 -8.94 -12.81
N VAL A 33 -2.30 -9.75 -13.85
CA VAL A 33 -2.23 -11.21 -13.82
C VAL A 33 -0.98 -11.72 -14.53
N GLY A 34 -0.40 -12.79 -14.03
CA GLY A 34 0.78 -13.43 -14.63
C GLY A 34 1.44 -14.45 -13.69
N PRO A 35 2.38 -15.28 -14.18
CA PRO A 35 3.08 -16.28 -13.37
C PRO A 35 3.94 -15.65 -12.28
N ASN A 36 4.44 -16.48 -11.36
CA ASN A 36 5.44 -16.04 -10.38
C ASN A 36 6.72 -15.60 -11.12
N GLY A 37 7.32 -14.50 -10.68
CA GLY A 37 8.48 -13.92 -11.35
C GLY A 37 8.15 -12.94 -12.50
N ALA A 38 6.90 -12.79 -12.92
CA ALA A 38 6.50 -11.88 -14.01
C ALA A 38 6.61 -10.37 -13.69
N GLY A 39 7.21 -10.00 -12.55
CA GLY A 39 7.43 -8.58 -12.19
C GLY A 39 6.23 -7.89 -11.51
N LYS A 40 5.12 -8.57 -11.25
CA LYS A 40 3.91 -7.97 -10.65
C LYS A 40 4.18 -7.21 -9.35
N THR A 41 4.74 -7.91 -8.36
CA THR A 41 5.07 -7.30 -7.06
C THR A 41 6.16 -6.22 -7.19
N THR A 42 7.11 -6.39 -8.11
CA THR A 42 8.14 -5.40 -8.41
C THR A 42 7.51 -4.11 -8.92
N THR A 43 6.58 -4.20 -9.87
CA THR A 43 5.84 -3.04 -10.41
C THR A 43 5.06 -2.33 -9.30
N MET A 44 4.28 -3.08 -8.50
CA MET A 44 3.52 -2.50 -7.39
C MET A 44 4.41 -1.78 -6.37
N ARG A 45 5.57 -2.37 -6.03
CA ARG A 45 6.53 -1.74 -5.10
C ARG A 45 7.17 -0.48 -5.68
N ILE A 46 7.40 -0.41 -7.00
CA ILE A 46 7.90 0.81 -7.64
C ILE A 46 6.82 1.89 -7.58
N LEU A 47 5.57 1.58 -7.94
CA LEU A 47 4.46 2.52 -7.87
C LEU A 47 4.19 3.02 -6.44
N ALA A 48 4.33 2.14 -5.44
CA ALA A 48 4.24 2.48 -4.01
C ALA A 48 5.48 3.24 -3.47
N THR A 49 6.46 3.58 -4.31
CA THR A 49 7.73 4.25 -3.93
C THR A 49 8.62 3.46 -2.95
N LEU A 50 8.39 2.14 -2.84
CA LEU A 50 9.16 1.25 -1.96
C LEU A 50 10.39 0.67 -2.64
N LEU A 51 10.50 0.81 -3.96
CA LEU A 51 11.59 0.29 -4.77
C LEU A 51 11.89 1.28 -5.91
N PRO A 52 13.14 1.68 -6.13
CA PRO A 52 13.48 2.50 -7.29
C PRO A 52 13.45 1.66 -8.58
N ALA A 53 13.05 2.26 -9.68
CA ALA A 53 13.25 1.69 -11.01
C ALA A 53 14.73 1.75 -11.40
N SER A 54 15.17 0.85 -12.29
CA SER A 54 16.51 0.90 -12.91
C SER A 54 16.50 1.68 -14.23
N GLY A 55 15.33 1.83 -14.85
CA GLY A 55 15.12 2.58 -16.09
C GLY A 55 13.65 2.81 -16.37
N GLY A 56 13.37 3.61 -17.39
CA GLY A 56 12.02 4.00 -17.72
C GLY A 56 11.43 5.02 -16.74
N ARG A 57 10.10 5.17 -16.78
CA ARG A 57 9.38 6.17 -15.98
C ARG A 57 8.03 5.63 -15.50
N ALA A 58 7.61 6.08 -14.33
CA ALA A 58 6.26 5.84 -13.82
C ALA A 58 5.66 7.15 -13.29
N THR A 59 4.39 7.41 -13.58
CA THR A 59 3.65 8.55 -13.04
C THR A 59 2.31 8.11 -12.50
N ILE A 60 1.85 8.78 -11.43
CA ILE A 60 0.51 8.65 -10.85
C ILE A 60 -0.11 10.04 -10.80
N ASP A 61 -1.22 10.22 -11.48
CA ASP A 61 -1.88 11.53 -11.67
C ASP A 61 -0.91 12.62 -12.13
N GLY A 62 -0.05 12.27 -13.10
CA GLY A 62 0.98 13.16 -13.64
C GLY A 62 2.17 13.40 -12.71
N VAL A 63 2.16 12.85 -11.48
CA VAL A 63 3.26 12.98 -10.52
C VAL A 63 4.28 11.87 -10.75
N ASP A 64 5.51 12.24 -11.02
CA ASP A 64 6.62 11.32 -11.26
C ASP A 64 7.01 10.59 -9.96
N VAL A 65 6.95 9.25 -10.00
CA VAL A 65 7.16 8.38 -8.84
C VAL A 65 8.57 8.50 -8.27
N ALA A 66 9.58 8.61 -9.12
CA ALA A 66 10.97 8.69 -8.69
C ALA A 66 11.34 10.09 -8.15
N LYS A 67 10.80 11.14 -8.80
CA LYS A 67 11.15 12.52 -8.46
C LYS A 67 10.37 13.06 -7.27
N ASN A 68 9.13 12.59 -7.06
CA ASN A 68 8.22 13.15 -6.05
C ASN A 68 7.61 12.06 -5.14
N PRO A 69 8.41 11.19 -4.50
CA PRO A 69 7.88 10.02 -3.77
C PRO A 69 6.96 10.41 -2.59
N ARG A 70 7.20 11.55 -1.94
CA ARG A 70 6.32 12.02 -0.86
C ARG A 70 4.92 12.38 -1.37
N ARG A 71 4.84 13.04 -2.52
CA ARG A 71 3.57 13.41 -3.15
C ARG A 71 2.83 12.17 -3.64
N VAL A 72 3.55 11.21 -4.23
CA VAL A 72 2.96 9.93 -4.67
C VAL A 72 2.37 9.17 -3.50
N ARG A 73 3.08 9.05 -2.36
CA ARG A 73 2.55 8.38 -1.16
C ARG A 73 1.27 9.02 -0.59
N ALA A 74 1.03 10.30 -0.85
CA ALA A 74 -0.22 10.95 -0.48
C ALA A 74 -1.39 10.63 -1.45
N LEU A 75 -1.09 10.08 -2.64
CA LEU A 75 -2.07 9.73 -3.67
C LEU A 75 -2.43 8.24 -3.69
N VAL A 76 -1.62 7.38 -3.04
CA VAL A 76 -1.77 5.92 -3.13
C VAL A 76 -2.01 5.28 -1.77
N GLY A 77 -2.90 4.29 -1.72
CA GLY A 77 -2.93 3.28 -0.68
C GLY A 77 -2.21 2.02 -1.19
N TYR A 78 -1.35 1.44 -0.39
CA TYR A 78 -0.64 0.21 -0.74
C TYR A 78 -0.89 -0.88 0.28
N MET A 79 -1.41 -2.00 -0.17
CA MET A 79 -1.63 -3.18 0.65
C MET A 79 -0.69 -4.30 0.19
N PRO A 80 0.36 -4.62 0.95
CA PRO A 80 1.30 -5.68 0.61
C PRO A 80 0.73 -7.07 0.88
N ASP A 81 1.30 -8.11 0.25
CA ASP A 81 0.98 -9.52 0.52
C ASP A 81 1.31 -9.93 1.96
N PHE A 82 2.38 -9.37 2.49
CA PHE A 82 2.82 -9.53 3.88
C PHE A 82 2.83 -8.16 4.54
N PHE A 83 1.96 -7.97 5.50
CA PHE A 83 1.89 -6.76 6.30
C PHE A 83 2.57 -7.00 7.65
N GLY A 84 3.65 -6.25 7.89
CA GLY A 84 4.24 -6.16 9.22
C GLY A 84 3.26 -5.44 10.13
N VAL A 85 2.63 -6.17 11.03
CA VAL A 85 1.80 -5.59 12.08
C VAL A 85 2.62 -5.52 13.37
N TYR A 86 2.34 -4.52 14.19
CA TYR A 86 2.91 -4.45 15.55
C TYR A 86 2.10 -5.37 16.44
N ASP A 87 2.57 -6.59 16.63
CA ASP A 87 1.86 -7.68 17.30
C ASP A 87 1.45 -7.35 18.74
N SER A 88 2.24 -6.53 19.42
CA SER A 88 2.01 -6.09 20.80
C SER A 88 0.98 -4.96 20.97
N LEU A 89 0.46 -4.41 19.88
CA LEU A 89 -0.59 -3.40 19.92
C LEU A 89 -1.98 -4.04 19.87
N LYS A 90 -2.95 -3.40 20.54
CA LYS A 90 -4.38 -3.68 20.31
C LYS A 90 -4.81 -3.12 18.97
N ALA A 91 -5.89 -3.65 18.40
CA ALA A 91 -6.39 -3.21 17.08
C ALA A 91 -6.66 -1.69 17.02
N TRP A 92 -7.24 -1.12 18.07
CA TRP A 92 -7.47 0.33 18.13
C TRP A 92 -6.17 1.13 18.28
N GLU A 93 -5.17 0.63 19.03
CA GLU A 93 -3.87 1.28 19.20
C GLU A 93 -3.09 1.30 17.88
N TYR A 94 -3.19 0.23 17.12
CA TYR A 94 -2.61 0.13 15.77
C TYR A 94 -3.17 1.23 14.85
N LEU A 95 -4.48 1.41 14.80
CA LEU A 95 -5.10 2.48 13.99
C LEU A 95 -4.80 3.89 14.54
N ASP A 96 -4.79 4.09 15.88
CA ASP A 96 -4.41 5.37 16.48
C ASP A 96 -2.96 5.74 16.16
N PHE A 97 -2.04 4.75 16.16
CA PHE A 97 -0.65 4.95 15.77
C PHE A 97 -0.53 5.49 14.34
N TYR A 98 -1.21 4.86 13.37
CA TYR A 98 -1.21 5.36 12.00
C TYR A 98 -1.88 6.73 11.88
N GLY A 99 -2.98 6.95 12.57
CA GLY A 99 -3.62 8.26 12.63
C GLY A 99 -2.68 9.38 13.12
N ARG A 100 -1.77 9.08 14.06
CA ARG A 100 -0.70 10.01 14.49
C ARG A 100 0.30 10.28 13.37
N LEU A 101 0.72 9.26 12.64
CA LEU A 101 1.64 9.43 11.51
C LEU A 101 1.05 10.30 10.41
N TYR A 102 -0.28 10.26 10.22
CA TYR A 102 -1.00 11.16 9.32
C TYR A 102 -1.33 12.54 9.92
N GLY A 103 -0.85 12.83 11.13
CA GLY A 103 -1.01 14.14 11.76
C GLY A 103 -2.44 14.44 12.27
N LEU A 104 -3.28 13.43 12.45
CA LEU A 104 -4.63 13.62 12.96
C LEU A 104 -4.64 14.02 14.44
N SER A 105 -5.50 14.98 14.81
CA SER A 105 -5.73 15.36 16.22
C SER A 105 -6.28 14.18 17.04
N ALA A 106 -6.10 14.19 18.35
CA ALA A 106 -6.56 13.11 19.24
C ALA A 106 -8.08 12.87 19.14
N ALA A 107 -8.87 13.93 19.03
CA ALA A 107 -10.32 13.83 18.86
C ALA A 107 -10.69 13.14 17.53
N ARG A 108 -10.02 13.55 16.43
CA ARG A 108 -10.25 12.98 15.10
C ARG A 108 -9.80 11.52 15.01
N ARG A 109 -8.71 11.16 15.68
CA ARG A 109 -8.24 9.77 15.71
C ARG A 109 -9.25 8.84 16.38
N ARG A 110 -9.79 9.24 17.57
CA ARG A 110 -10.80 8.43 18.26
C ARG A 110 -12.01 8.15 17.37
N GLU A 111 -12.55 9.20 16.77
CA GLU A 111 -13.68 9.08 15.84
C GLU A 111 -13.35 8.13 14.66
N ARG A 112 -12.16 8.30 14.04
CA ARG A 112 -11.76 7.51 12.89
C ARG A 112 -11.48 6.05 13.23
N VAL A 113 -10.88 5.77 14.39
CA VAL A 113 -10.63 4.39 14.85
C VAL A 113 -11.95 3.61 14.91
N ASP A 114 -12.99 4.16 15.52
CA ASP A 114 -14.26 3.46 15.67
C ASP A 114 -14.95 3.28 14.30
N GLN A 115 -14.97 4.31 13.44
CA GLN A 115 -15.48 4.23 12.06
C GLN A 115 -14.74 3.18 11.22
N LEU A 116 -13.41 3.12 11.31
CA LEU A 116 -12.59 2.19 10.54
C LEU A 116 -12.77 0.76 11.02
N LEU A 117 -12.85 0.52 12.34
CA LEU A 117 -13.12 -0.81 12.89
C LEU A 117 -14.50 -1.33 12.47
N GLU A 118 -15.51 -0.45 12.42
CA GLU A 118 -16.83 -0.79 11.90
C GLU A 118 -16.78 -1.12 10.40
N LEU A 119 -16.14 -0.28 9.60
CA LEU A 119 -15.97 -0.47 8.14
C LEU A 119 -15.36 -1.85 7.81
N VAL A 120 -14.33 -2.26 8.55
CA VAL A 120 -13.65 -3.55 8.32
C VAL A 120 -14.22 -4.69 9.15
N ARG A 121 -15.34 -4.49 9.86
CA ARG A 121 -16.02 -5.49 10.69
C ARG A 121 -15.12 -6.10 11.75
N LEU A 122 -14.44 -5.24 12.52
CA LEU A 122 -13.57 -5.61 13.63
C LEU A 122 -13.91 -4.88 14.93
N THR A 123 -15.11 -4.33 15.08
CA THR A 123 -15.56 -3.60 16.28
C THR A 123 -15.46 -4.47 17.54
N ASP A 124 -15.84 -5.75 17.44
CA ASP A 124 -15.73 -6.74 18.53
C ASP A 124 -14.29 -7.12 18.89
N LYS A 125 -13.33 -6.78 18.04
CA LYS A 125 -11.88 -7.02 18.20
C LYS A 125 -11.10 -5.76 18.56
N ARG A 126 -11.78 -4.66 18.88
CA ARG A 126 -11.18 -3.37 19.20
C ARG A 126 -10.02 -3.47 20.19
N ASP A 127 -10.24 -4.20 21.29
CA ASP A 127 -9.30 -4.36 22.39
C ASP A 127 -8.46 -5.65 22.32
N SER A 128 -8.61 -6.44 21.26
CA SER A 128 -7.80 -7.63 21.02
C SER A 128 -6.39 -7.24 20.53
N TYR A 129 -5.38 -7.97 20.99
CA TYR A 129 -4.03 -7.81 20.45
C TYR A 129 -3.96 -8.23 18.99
N VAL A 130 -3.16 -7.53 18.21
CA VAL A 130 -3.04 -7.78 16.75
C VAL A 130 -2.51 -9.17 16.46
N ASP A 131 -1.60 -9.71 17.29
CA ASP A 131 -1.07 -11.06 17.13
C ASP A 131 -2.14 -12.14 17.25
N SER A 132 -3.15 -11.94 18.11
CA SER A 132 -4.27 -12.87 18.32
C SER A 132 -5.30 -12.89 17.17
N LEU A 133 -5.22 -11.93 16.24
CA LEU A 133 -6.12 -11.87 15.09
C LEU A 133 -5.76 -12.93 14.04
N SER A 134 -6.77 -13.52 13.41
CA SER A 134 -6.54 -14.40 12.27
C SER A 134 -5.92 -13.64 11.09
N ARG A 135 -5.30 -14.36 10.14
CA ARG A 135 -4.71 -13.75 8.94
C ARG A 135 -5.69 -12.82 8.20
N GLY A 136 -6.93 -13.26 8.00
CA GLY A 136 -7.96 -12.45 7.34
C GLY A 136 -8.37 -11.22 8.15
N MET A 137 -8.36 -11.30 9.50
CA MET A 137 -8.62 -10.14 10.36
C MET A 137 -7.45 -9.15 10.30
N LYS A 138 -6.20 -9.62 10.35
CA LYS A 138 -5.01 -8.78 10.18
C LYS A 138 -5.03 -8.07 8.81
N GLN A 139 -5.45 -8.77 7.76
CA GLN A 139 -5.60 -8.20 6.43
C GLN A 139 -6.65 -7.09 6.38
N ARG A 140 -7.81 -7.30 7.00
CA ARG A 140 -8.85 -6.27 7.12
C ARG A 140 -8.39 -5.07 7.95
N LEU A 141 -7.64 -5.31 9.05
CA LEU A 141 -7.06 -4.23 9.86
C LEU A 141 -6.03 -3.42 9.06
N CYS A 142 -5.20 -4.09 8.25
CA CYS A 142 -4.25 -3.43 7.34
C CYS A 142 -4.97 -2.59 6.26
N LEU A 143 -6.13 -3.02 5.80
CA LEU A 143 -6.93 -2.22 4.86
C LEU A 143 -7.48 -0.94 5.51
N ALA A 144 -7.68 -0.93 6.82
CA ALA A 144 -8.24 0.19 7.57
C ALA A 144 -7.24 1.33 7.83
N HIS A 145 -5.93 1.10 7.73
CA HIS A 145 -4.92 2.14 7.95
C HIS A 145 -4.43 2.72 6.64
#